data_fe1026cdfa6a062ddb76453d4bbe151f
#
_entry.id   fe1026cdfa6a062ddb76453d4bbe151f
#
_cell.length_a   1.000
_cell.length_b   1.000
_cell.length_c   1.000
_cell.angle_alpha   90.00
_cell.angle_beta   90.00
_cell.angle_gamma   90.00
#
_symmetry.space_group_name_H-M   'P 1'
#
loop_
_entity.id
_entity.type
_entity.pdbx_description
1 polymer ?
#
loop_
_entity_poly.entity_id
_entity_poly.type
_entity_poly.pdbx_seq_one_letter_code
_entity_poly.pdbx_strand_id
1 'polypeptide(L)'
;LFDDARKAGDTTVITNDNSHCYYAVAFEKRYLDETPSADVRVIIPTEDKTGEEILEEWKNGAATEDSFAELCKKYTQDTSAVENGGLFEQVTKTGMTEELSNWIFDSSRQAGDTVAITVSDTTYVLYYIGQDQPEWKINIKNTLVSDTMSQHMQDITADVTVEDPKGKLNYLKVQAEESAAAETETATLKRLIH
;
A
#
# COMPACT_ATOMS: atom_id res chain seq x y z
N LEU A 1 -1.23 -24.22 5.00
CA LEU A 1 -1.00 -23.98 3.57
C LEU A 1 0.49 -23.91 3.23
N PHE A 2 1.32 -23.32 4.09
CA PHE A 2 2.75 -23.04 3.83
C PHE A 2 3.73 -24.12 4.32
N ASP A 3 3.24 -25.26 4.75
CA ASP A 3 4.06 -26.41 5.14
C ASP A 3 4.80 -26.97 3.90
N ASP A 4 6.13 -27.15 4.01
CA ASP A 4 6.97 -27.62 2.90
C ASP A 4 6.64 -29.03 2.41
N ALA A 5 6.02 -29.84 3.26
CA ALA A 5 5.56 -31.18 2.88
C ALA A 5 4.31 -31.18 2.00
N ARG A 6 3.62 -30.04 1.85
CA ARG A 6 2.37 -29.94 1.10
C ARG A 6 2.58 -30.18 -0.38
N LYS A 7 1.71 -31.02 -0.96
CA LYS A 7 1.75 -31.39 -2.39
C LYS A 7 0.46 -30.99 -3.10
N ALA A 8 0.58 -30.77 -4.40
CA ALA A 8 -0.59 -30.49 -5.25
C ALA A 8 -1.65 -31.61 -5.09
N GLY A 9 -2.90 -31.22 -4.89
CA GLY A 9 -4.02 -32.11 -4.62
C GLY A 9 -4.27 -32.40 -3.13
N ASP A 10 -3.41 -31.97 -2.20
CA ASP A 10 -3.70 -32.10 -0.78
C ASP A 10 -4.93 -31.27 -0.41
N THR A 11 -5.83 -31.85 0.36
CA THR A 11 -7.06 -31.19 0.80
C THR A 11 -7.16 -31.18 2.32
N THR A 12 -7.80 -30.18 2.86
CA THR A 12 -8.13 -30.11 4.29
C THR A 12 -9.34 -29.22 4.54
N VAL A 13 -9.92 -29.38 5.74
CA VAL A 13 -10.96 -28.46 6.24
C VAL A 13 -10.34 -27.65 7.38
N ILE A 14 -10.45 -26.35 7.30
CA ILE A 14 -9.98 -25.42 8.33
C ILE A 14 -11.20 -24.80 8.99
N THR A 15 -11.29 -24.89 10.31
CA THR A 15 -12.32 -24.23 11.10
C THR A 15 -11.87 -22.80 11.41
N ASN A 16 -12.75 -21.84 11.21
CA ASN A 16 -12.56 -20.48 11.67
C ASN A 16 -13.58 -20.20 12.80
N ASP A 17 -13.13 -20.31 14.03
CA ASP A 17 -13.98 -20.16 15.22
C ASP A 17 -14.50 -18.73 15.38
N ASN A 18 -13.76 -17.73 14.90
CA ASN A 18 -14.15 -16.32 14.98
C ASN A 18 -15.37 -15.99 14.08
N SER A 19 -15.42 -16.58 12.90
CA SER A 19 -16.52 -16.36 11.94
C SER A 19 -17.51 -17.55 11.87
N HIS A 20 -17.34 -18.57 12.72
CA HIS A 20 -18.18 -19.77 12.81
C HIS A 20 -18.38 -20.45 11.42
N CYS A 21 -17.31 -20.52 10.64
CA CYS A 21 -17.35 -21.13 9.31
C CYS A 21 -16.22 -22.15 9.08
N TYR A 22 -16.41 -22.98 8.06
CA TYR A 22 -15.46 -23.98 7.62
C TYR A 22 -14.97 -23.64 6.22
N TYR A 23 -13.65 -23.69 6.02
CA TYR A 23 -13.05 -23.56 4.70
C TYR A 23 -12.59 -24.92 4.21
N ALA A 24 -13.17 -25.42 3.11
CA ALA A 24 -12.62 -26.53 2.38
C ALA A 24 -11.51 -26.01 1.46
N VAL A 25 -10.29 -26.47 1.67
CA VAL A 25 -9.10 -25.98 0.97
C VAL A 25 -8.47 -27.12 0.18
N ALA A 26 -8.17 -26.85 -1.09
CA ALA A 26 -7.32 -27.70 -1.92
C ALA A 26 -6.03 -26.92 -2.25
N PHE A 27 -4.89 -27.56 -2.02
CA PHE A 27 -3.60 -26.98 -2.37
C PHE A 27 -3.28 -27.30 -3.82
N GLU A 28 -3.13 -26.29 -4.67
CA GLU A 28 -2.78 -26.50 -6.08
C GLU A 28 -1.26 -26.44 -6.29
N LYS A 29 -0.66 -25.33 -5.96
CA LYS A 29 0.78 -25.10 -6.17
C LYS A 29 1.31 -23.95 -5.36
N ARG A 30 2.61 -23.89 -5.24
CA ARG A 30 3.35 -22.68 -4.84
C ARG A 30 3.85 -21.98 -6.08
N TYR A 31 3.77 -20.70 -6.09
CA TYR A 31 4.38 -19.86 -7.11
C TYR A 31 4.81 -18.54 -6.49
N LEU A 32 5.77 -17.91 -7.13
CA LEU A 32 6.15 -16.56 -6.83
C LEU A 32 5.42 -15.65 -7.81
N ASP A 33 4.70 -14.66 -7.30
CA ASP A 33 4.04 -13.67 -8.15
C ASP A 33 5.07 -12.65 -8.61
N GLU A 34 5.50 -12.76 -9.86
CA GLU A 34 6.45 -11.86 -10.51
C GLU A 34 5.74 -10.65 -11.16
N THR A 35 4.48 -10.40 -10.85
CA THR A 35 3.77 -9.22 -11.37
C THR A 35 4.53 -7.97 -10.95
N PRO A 36 5.02 -7.16 -11.89
CA PRO A 36 5.74 -5.94 -11.58
C PRO A 36 4.81 -4.91 -10.98
N SER A 37 5.35 -4.01 -10.16
CA SER A 37 4.75 -2.71 -9.91
C SER A 37 5.11 -1.75 -11.04
N ALA A 38 4.53 -0.57 -11.03
CA ALA A 38 4.79 0.47 -12.00
C ALA A 38 4.91 1.84 -11.33
N ASP A 39 5.65 2.73 -11.97
CA ASP A 39 5.72 4.13 -11.60
C ASP A 39 4.90 4.96 -12.61
N VAL A 40 4.08 5.84 -12.08
CA VAL A 40 3.19 6.69 -12.89
C VAL A 40 3.11 8.10 -12.31
N ARG A 41 2.75 9.06 -13.16
CA ARG A 41 2.25 10.36 -12.69
C ARG A 41 0.76 10.45 -12.96
N VAL A 42 0.04 11.07 -12.04
CA VAL A 42 -1.42 11.20 -12.09
C VAL A 42 -1.80 12.65 -11.90
N ILE A 43 -2.69 13.15 -12.77
CA ILE A 43 -3.38 14.42 -12.60
C ILE A 43 -4.87 14.11 -12.44
N ILE A 44 -5.49 14.63 -11.41
CA ILE A 44 -6.94 14.66 -11.27
C ILE A 44 -7.36 16.09 -11.61
N PRO A 45 -7.90 16.35 -12.81
CA PRO A 45 -8.17 17.71 -13.28
C PRO A 45 -9.11 18.49 -12.36
N THR A 46 -8.86 19.78 -12.23
CA THR A 46 -9.86 20.74 -11.71
C THR A 46 -10.94 20.99 -12.75
N GLU A 47 -12.00 21.72 -12.38
CA GLU A 47 -13.08 22.08 -13.31
C GLU A 47 -12.62 23.02 -14.46
N ASP A 48 -11.44 23.61 -14.33
CA ASP A 48 -10.91 24.59 -15.32
C ASP A 48 -10.49 23.96 -16.64
N LYS A 49 -10.12 22.66 -16.66
CA LYS A 49 -9.66 21.94 -17.85
C LYS A 49 -10.06 20.47 -17.82
N THR A 50 -10.38 19.94 -19.00
CA THR A 50 -10.59 18.52 -19.19
C THR A 50 -9.27 17.75 -19.25
N GLY A 51 -9.31 16.44 -19.05
CA GLY A 51 -8.13 15.59 -19.16
C GLY A 51 -7.51 15.63 -20.55
N GLU A 52 -8.34 15.68 -21.58
CA GLU A 52 -7.92 15.78 -22.99
C GLU A 52 -7.19 17.09 -23.28
N GLU A 53 -7.69 18.20 -22.78
CA GLU A 53 -7.05 19.52 -22.94
C GLU A 53 -5.67 19.57 -22.25
N ILE A 54 -5.52 18.90 -21.10
CA ILE A 54 -4.24 18.77 -20.40
C ILE A 54 -3.25 17.96 -21.25
N LEU A 55 -3.72 16.83 -21.82
CA LEU A 55 -2.88 16.02 -22.71
C LEU A 55 -2.49 16.75 -24.01
N GLU A 56 -3.39 17.56 -24.57
CA GLU A 56 -3.06 18.42 -25.72
C GLU A 56 -2.02 19.47 -25.36
N GLU A 57 -2.16 20.14 -24.22
CA GLU A 57 -1.17 21.12 -23.75
C GLU A 57 0.20 20.45 -23.55
N TRP A 58 0.23 19.26 -22.98
CA TRP A 58 1.46 18.49 -22.81
C TRP A 58 2.11 18.11 -24.15
N LYS A 59 1.32 17.55 -25.11
CA LYS A 59 1.79 17.14 -26.43
C LYS A 59 2.31 18.31 -27.28
N ASN A 60 1.68 19.47 -27.14
CA ASN A 60 2.07 20.68 -27.85
C ASN A 60 3.24 21.42 -27.18
N GLY A 61 3.59 21.04 -25.94
CA GLY A 61 4.70 21.57 -25.17
C GLY A 61 5.98 20.75 -25.34
N ALA A 62 6.71 20.56 -24.25
CA ALA A 62 7.96 19.79 -24.25
C ALA A 62 7.73 18.27 -24.36
N ALA A 63 6.55 17.78 -24.05
CA ALA A 63 6.14 16.37 -24.04
C ALA A 63 7.10 15.45 -23.27
N THR A 64 7.60 15.93 -22.14
CA THR A 64 8.51 15.22 -21.23
C THR A 64 7.81 14.90 -19.92
N GLU A 65 8.40 13.99 -19.12
CA GLU A 65 7.94 13.69 -17.76
C GLU A 65 7.92 14.95 -16.88
N ASP A 66 8.99 15.77 -16.94
CA ASP A 66 9.07 17.01 -16.17
C ASP A 66 7.95 17.98 -16.53
N SER A 67 7.65 18.11 -17.85
CA SER A 67 6.55 18.98 -18.28
C SER A 67 5.18 18.46 -17.82
N PHE A 68 5.00 17.14 -17.72
CA PHE A 68 3.79 16.55 -17.14
C PHE A 68 3.67 16.84 -15.64
N ALA A 69 4.79 16.75 -14.91
CA ALA A 69 4.84 17.12 -13.49
C ALA A 69 4.46 18.58 -13.23
N GLU A 70 4.91 19.51 -14.11
CA GLU A 70 4.52 20.92 -14.03
C GLU A 70 3.01 21.13 -14.32
N LEU A 71 2.45 20.37 -15.26
CA LEU A 71 1.00 20.41 -15.50
C LEU A 71 0.22 19.83 -14.31
N CYS A 72 0.76 18.82 -13.63
CA CYS A 72 0.16 18.32 -12.40
C CYS A 72 0.08 19.42 -11.34
N LYS A 73 1.17 20.12 -11.07
CA LYS A 73 1.17 21.23 -10.10
C LYS A 73 0.16 22.32 -10.44
N LYS A 74 -0.13 22.50 -11.72
CA LYS A 74 -1.01 23.57 -12.22
C LYS A 74 -2.50 23.18 -12.21
N TYR A 75 -2.81 21.92 -12.52
CA TYR A 75 -4.19 21.51 -12.83
C TYR A 75 -4.75 20.41 -11.95
N THR A 76 -3.95 19.81 -11.04
CA THR A 76 -4.50 18.77 -10.16
C THR A 76 -5.34 19.37 -9.02
N GLN A 77 -6.49 18.76 -8.74
CA GLN A 77 -7.24 19.03 -7.53
C GLN A 77 -6.70 18.26 -6.30
N ASP A 78 -5.83 17.28 -6.51
CA ASP A 78 -5.16 16.56 -5.43
C ASP A 78 -4.00 17.38 -4.89
N THR A 79 -4.26 18.12 -3.81
CA THR A 79 -3.25 18.98 -3.18
C THR A 79 -2.07 18.21 -2.61
N SER A 80 -2.23 16.92 -2.27
CA SER A 80 -1.16 16.07 -1.77
C SER A 80 -0.15 15.70 -2.85
N ALA A 81 -0.61 15.65 -4.11
CA ALA A 81 0.21 15.30 -5.27
C ALA A 81 0.94 16.52 -5.88
N VAL A 82 0.63 17.74 -5.46
CA VAL A 82 1.22 18.97 -6.02
C VAL A 82 2.74 19.00 -5.83
N GLU A 83 3.23 18.69 -4.64
CA GLU A 83 4.66 18.83 -4.30
C GLU A 83 5.55 17.89 -5.11
N ASN A 84 5.08 16.64 -5.34
CA ASN A 84 5.84 15.63 -6.09
C ASN A 84 5.50 15.58 -7.59
N GLY A 85 4.65 16.51 -8.08
CA GLY A 85 4.22 16.55 -9.48
C GLY A 85 3.41 15.31 -9.89
N GLY A 86 2.57 14.81 -8.99
CA GLY A 86 1.68 13.68 -9.23
C GLY A 86 2.38 12.32 -9.28
N LEU A 87 3.59 12.18 -8.76
CA LEU A 87 4.34 10.93 -8.78
C LEU A 87 3.74 9.92 -7.81
N PHE A 88 3.44 8.73 -8.32
CA PHE A 88 3.08 7.53 -7.58
C PHE A 88 4.06 6.43 -7.97
N GLU A 89 4.92 6.08 -7.04
CA GLU A 89 5.92 5.02 -7.21
C GLU A 89 5.35 3.68 -6.72
N GLN A 90 5.78 2.61 -7.39
CA GLN A 90 5.52 1.24 -6.98
C GLN A 90 4.02 0.92 -6.85
N VAL A 91 3.19 1.50 -7.74
CA VAL A 91 1.77 1.14 -7.79
C VAL A 91 1.60 -0.32 -8.19
N THR A 92 0.65 -1.00 -7.58
CA THR A 92 0.35 -2.42 -7.82
C THR A 92 -1.06 -2.57 -8.36
N LYS A 93 -1.37 -3.74 -8.92
CA LYS A 93 -2.74 -4.05 -9.38
C LYS A 93 -3.76 -4.07 -8.25
N THR A 94 -3.30 -4.39 -7.04
CA THR A 94 -4.17 -4.51 -5.87
C THR A 94 -4.57 -3.13 -5.36
N GLY A 95 -5.87 -2.93 -5.14
CA GLY A 95 -6.40 -1.66 -4.61
C GLY A 95 -6.65 -0.57 -5.65
N MET A 96 -6.47 -0.87 -6.93
CA MET A 96 -6.72 0.03 -8.05
C MET A 96 -8.00 -0.38 -8.78
N THR A 97 -8.68 0.57 -9.43
CA THR A 97 -9.82 0.25 -10.29
C THR A 97 -9.38 -0.52 -11.52
N GLU A 98 -10.28 -1.33 -12.07
CA GLU A 98 -9.96 -2.21 -13.19
C GLU A 98 -9.49 -1.43 -14.42
N GLU A 99 -10.10 -0.29 -14.71
CA GLU A 99 -9.79 0.55 -15.86
C GLU A 99 -8.35 1.10 -15.80
N LEU A 100 -7.96 1.63 -14.63
CA LEU A 100 -6.60 2.15 -14.41
C LEU A 100 -5.58 1.00 -14.44
N SER A 101 -5.90 -0.10 -13.76
CA SER A 101 -5.04 -1.29 -13.70
C SER A 101 -4.80 -1.87 -15.09
N ASN A 102 -5.85 -2.04 -15.88
CA ASN A 102 -5.74 -2.57 -17.25
C ASN A 102 -4.86 -1.70 -18.13
N TRP A 103 -4.94 -0.37 -17.97
CA TRP A 103 -4.10 0.52 -18.75
C TRP A 103 -2.65 0.51 -18.30
N ILE A 104 -2.38 0.65 -16.99
CA ILE A 104 -1.02 0.73 -16.43
C ILE A 104 -0.23 -0.56 -16.68
N PHE A 105 -0.89 -1.72 -16.52
CA PHE A 105 -0.25 -3.03 -16.60
C PHE A 105 -0.46 -3.75 -17.94
N ASP A 106 -0.87 -3.02 -18.98
CA ASP A 106 -0.88 -3.55 -20.34
C ASP A 106 0.55 -3.86 -20.78
N SER A 107 0.77 -5.04 -21.33
CA SER A 107 2.10 -5.52 -21.74
C SER A 107 2.73 -4.71 -22.88
N SER A 108 1.93 -3.91 -23.61
CA SER A 108 2.40 -3.03 -24.68
C SER A 108 2.79 -1.63 -24.19
N ARG A 109 2.57 -1.32 -22.91
CA ARG A 109 2.81 0.01 -22.34
C ARG A 109 4.30 0.39 -22.39
N GLN A 110 4.57 1.62 -22.84
CA GLN A 110 5.92 2.17 -22.93
C GLN A 110 6.06 3.44 -22.11
N ALA A 111 7.27 3.69 -21.61
CA ALA A 111 7.56 4.93 -20.90
C ALA A 111 7.23 6.14 -21.80
N GLY A 112 6.53 7.11 -21.21
CA GLY A 112 6.02 8.28 -21.93
C GLY A 112 4.59 8.13 -22.46
N ASP A 113 3.99 6.95 -22.39
CA ASP A 113 2.57 6.78 -22.75
C ASP A 113 1.67 7.60 -21.82
N THR A 114 0.65 8.21 -22.38
CA THR A 114 -0.32 9.03 -21.64
C THR A 114 -1.75 8.69 -22.02
N VAL A 115 -2.67 8.87 -21.08
CA VAL A 115 -4.11 8.69 -21.31
C VAL A 115 -4.93 9.55 -20.34
N ALA A 116 -6.14 9.90 -20.71
CA ALA A 116 -7.19 10.35 -19.80
C ALA A 116 -8.23 9.23 -19.67
N ILE A 117 -8.49 8.78 -18.45
CA ILE A 117 -9.46 7.72 -18.13
C ILE A 117 -10.45 8.27 -17.11
N THR A 118 -11.73 8.16 -17.42
CA THR A 118 -12.79 8.51 -16.46
C THR A 118 -13.32 7.26 -15.79
N VAL A 119 -13.24 7.23 -14.47
CA VAL A 119 -13.77 6.17 -13.63
C VAL A 119 -14.86 6.77 -12.75
N SER A 120 -16.09 6.27 -12.87
CA SER A 120 -17.25 6.92 -12.29
C SER A 120 -17.33 8.38 -12.73
N ASP A 121 -17.25 9.34 -11.83
CA ASP A 121 -17.33 10.79 -12.15
C ASP A 121 -15.94 11.49 -12.07
N THR A 122 -14.86 10.72 -11.90
CA THR A 122 -13.51 11.27 -11.75
C THR A 122 -12.64 10.94 -12.95
N THR A 123 -12.06 11.96 -13.56
CA THR A 123 -11.08 11.80 -14.64
C THR A 123 -9.67 11.73 -14.06
N TYR A 124 -8.90 10.76 -14.52
CA TYR A 124 -7.48 10.57 -14.21
C TYR A 124 -6.67 10.74 -15.49
N VAL A 125 -5.75 11.68 -15.48
CA VAL A 125 -4.78 11.83 -16.57
C VAL A 125 -3.49 11.17 -16.11
N LEU A 126 -3.06 10.16 -16.85
CA LEU A 126 -1.94 9.29 -16.48
C LEU A 126 -0.76 9.52 -17.44
N TYR A 127 0.44 9.50 -16.87
CA TYR A 127 1.70 9.38 -17.58
C TYR A 127 2.44 8.15 -17.05
N TYR A 128 2.81 7.24 -17.91
CA TYR A 128 3.52 6.02 -17.55
C TYR A 128 5.03 6.24 -17.55
N ILE A 129 5.68 6.02 -16.41
CA ILE A 129 7.13 6.18 -16.26
C ILE A 129 7.83 4.85 -16.60
N GLY A 130 7.34 3.74 -16.05
CA GLY A 130 7.92 2.43 -16.30
C GLY A 130 7.48 1.36 -15.33
N GLN A 131 7.98 0.14 -15.54
CA GLN A 131 7.84 -0.95 -14.59
C GLN A 131 8.94 -0.85 -13.52
N ASP A 132 8.60 -1.23 -12.29
CA ASP A 132 9.53 -1.39 -11.19
C ASP A 132 9.52 -2.85 -10.70
N GLN A 133 10.04 -3.10 -9.53
CA GLN A 133 10.20 -4.44 -8.95
C GLN A 133 8.85 -5.11 -8.71
N PRO A 134 8.80 -6.45 -8.72
CA PRO A 134 7.61 -7.18 -8.31
C PRO A 134 7.16 -6.82 -6.89
N GLU A 135 5.86 -6.78 -6.68
CA GLU A 135 5.22 -6.39 -5.42
C GLU A 135 5.78 -7.18 -4.21
N TRP A 136 6.06 -8.47 -4.37
CA TRP A 136 6.61 -9.27 -3.28
C TRP A 136 7.98 -8.77 -2.79
N LYS A 137 8.83 -8.25 -3.70
CA LYS A 137 10.13 -7.67 -3.32
C LYS A 137 9.96 -6.38 -2.55
N ILE A 138 9.01 -5.55 -2.98
CA ILE A 138 8.67 -4.30 -2.30
C ILE A 138 8.19 -4.60 -0.88
N ASN A 139 7.28 -5.56 -0.73
CA ASN A 139 6.73 -5.96 0.56
C ASN A 139 7.82 -6.50 1.51
N ILE A 140 8.72 -7.36 1.01
CA ILE A 140 9.85 -7.86 1.81
C ILE A 140 10.77 -6.70 2.21
N LYS A 141 11.14 -5.83 1.27
CA LYS A 141 11.99 -4.66 1.56
C LYS A 141 11.36 -3.78 2.65
N ASN A 142 10.08 -3.45 2.53
CA ASN A 142 9.38 -2.62 3.49
C ASN A 142 9.30 -3.28 4.87
N THR A 143 9.06 -4.59 4.93
CA THR A 143 9.07 -5.37 6.18
C THR A 143 10.45 -5.33 6.83
N LEU A 144 11.51 -5.60 6.07
CA LEU A 144 12.88 -5.58 6.60
C LEU A 144 13.30 -4.19 7.10
N VAL A 145 12.91 -3.13 6.38
CA VAL A 145 13.17 -1.74 6.82
C VAL A 145 12.40 -1.45 8.11
N SER A 146 11.14 -1.82 8.19
CA SER A 146 10.31 -1.64 9.40
C SER A 146 10.87 -2.40 10.60
N ASP A 147 11.24 -3.65 10.43
CA ASP A 147 11.81 -4.49 11.48
C ASP A 147 13.16 -3.94 11.97
N THR A 148 14.03 -3.53 11.03
CA THR A 148 15.32 -2.93 11.34
C THR A 148 15.15 -1.61 12.09
N MET A 149 14.20 -0.77 11.67
CA MET A 149 13.89 0.50 12.34
C MET A 149 13.35 0.25 13.74
N SER A 150 12.44 -0.73 13.90
CA SER A 150 11.87 -1.09 15.20
C SER A 150 12.95 -1.61 16.14
N GLN A 151 13.87 -2.47 15.66
CA GLN A 151 14.98 -2.96 16.46
C GLN A 151 15.91 -1.80 16.85
N HIS A 152 16.25 -0.93 15.92
CA HIS A 152 17.10 0.24 16.22
C HIS A 152 16.46 1.16 17.26
N MET A 153 15.16 1.42 17.15
CA MET A 153 14.42 2.19 18.16
C MET A 153 14.43 1.52 19.52
N GLN A 154 14.29 0.21 19.59
CA GLN A 154 14.41 -0.54 20.83
C GLN A 154 15.81 -0.43 21.43
N ASP A 155 16.84 -0.57 20.61
CA ASP A 155 18.25 -0.50 21.06
C ASP A 155 18.60 0.87 21.62
N ILE A 156 18.22 1.96 20.93
CA ILE A 156 18.50 3.32 21.42
C ILE A 156 17.65 3.75 22.62
N THR A 157 16.52 3.10 22.84
CA THR A 157 15.63 3.37 23.99
C THR A 157 15.83 2.43 25.17
N ALA A 158 16.62 1.36 25.00
CA ALA A 158 16.82 0.32 26.03
C ALA A 158 17.35 0.90 27.35
N ASP A 159 18.24 1.90 27.28
CA ASP A 159 18.86 2.53 28.45
C ASP A 159 18.20 3.88 28.81
N VAL A 160 17.09 4.24 28.13
CA VAL A 160 16.41 5.51 28.39
C VAL A 160 15.54 5.37 29.65
N THR A 161 15.94 6.08 30.71
CA THR A 161 15.14 6.22 31.92
C THR A 161 14.32 7.51 31.83
N VAL A 162 13.00 7.39 31.90
CA VAL A 162 12.13 8.56 31.98
C VAL A 162 12.05 9.03 33.41
N GLU A 163 12.67 10.19 33.70
CA GLU A 163 12.55 10.83 35.00
C GLU A 163 11.26 11.65 35.04
N ASP A 164 10.40 11.33 36.02
CA ASP A 164 9.18 12.10 36.30
C ASP A 164 9.23 12.70 37.71
N PRO A 165 10.06 13.71 37.95
CA PRO A 165 10.26 14.28 39.28
C PRO A 165 9.00 14.94 39.86
N LYS A 166 7.97 15.15 39.06
CA LYS A 166 6.67 15.73 39.47
C LYS A 166 5.53 14.71 39.53
N GLY A 167 5.79 13.44 39.24
CA GLY A 167 4.78 12.39 39.25
C GLY A 167 3.63 12.55 38.23
N LYS A 168 3.84 13.37 37.19
CA LYS A 168 2.79 13.65 36.20
C LYS A 168 2.52 12.49 35.25
N LEU A 169 3.48 11.56 35.10
CA LEU A 169 3.34 10.39 34.24
C LEU A 169 2.73 9.18 34.96
N ASN A 170 2.48 9.26 36.27
CA ASN A 170 1.88 8.16 37.03
C ASN A 170 0.51 7.73 36.47
N TYR A 171 -0.27 8.67 35.96
CA TYR A 171 -1.54 8.38 35.30
C TYR A 171 -1.39 7.45 34.08
N LEU A 172 -0.38 7.68 33.25
CA LEU A 172 -0.10 6.84 32.08
C LEU A 172 0.36 5.44 32.46
N LYS A 173 1.13 5.31 33.55
CA LYS A 173 1.55 4.00 34.08
C LYS A 173 0.37 3.17 34.57
N VAL A 174 -0.57 3.79 35.29
CA VAL A 174 -1.79 3.12 35.77
C VAL A 174 -2.65 2.63 34.61
N GLN A 175 -2.83 3.43 33.57
CA GLN A 175 -3.59 3.00 32.39
C GLN A 175 -2.92 1.84 31.64
N ALA A 176 -1.60 1.81 31.56
CA ALA A 176 -0.86 0.72 30.92
C ALA A 176 -0.98 -0.58 31.73
N GLU A 177 -0.93 -0.51 33.06
CA GLU A 177 -1.12 -1.67 33.94
C GLU A 177 -2.56 -2.20 33.91
N GLU A 178 -3.57 -1.33 33.88
CA GLU A 178 -4.97 -1.71 33.73
C GLU A 178 -5.25 -2.37 32.39
N SER A 179 -4.67 -1.85 31.29
CA SER A 179 -4.77 -2.43 29.95
C SER A 179 -4.14 -3.82 29.88
N ALA A 180 -2.94 -3.98 30.43
CA ALA A 180 -2.24 -5.27 30.48
C ALA A 180 -2.97 -6.29 31.37
N ALA A 181 -3.55 -5.86 32.48
CA ALA A 181 -4.36 -6.72 33.36
C ALA A 181 -5.65 -7.18 32.68
N ALA A 182 -6.34 -6.28 31.96
CA ALA A 182 -7.55 -6.60 31.20
C ALA A 182 -7.28 -7.61 30.08
N GLU A 183 -6.17 -7.48 29.36
CA GLU A 183 -5.75 -8.45 28.34
C GLU A 183 -5.43 -9.82 28.94
N THR A 184 -4.79 -9.85 30.11
CA THR A 184 -4.45 -11.09 30.81
C THR A 184 -5.71 -11.78 31.36
N GLU A 185 -6.66 -11.02 31.88
CA GLU A 185 -7.95 -11.55 32.36
C GLU A 185 -8.78 -12.12 31.22
N THR A 186 -8.83 -11.43 30.08
CA THR A 186 -9.51 -11.88 28.87
C THR A 186 -8.87 -13.17 28.32
N ALA A 187 -7.53 -13.26 28.33
CA ALA A 187 -6.81 -14.46 27.92
C ALA A 187 -7.04 -15.66 28.89
N THR A 188 -7.16 -15.38 30.18
CA THR A 188 -7.42 -16.39 31.22
C THR A 188 -8.86 -16.90 31.15
N LEU A 189 -9.84 -16.03 30.93
CA LEU A 189 -11.25 -16.40 30.71
C LEU A 189 -11.42 -17.26 29.47
N LYS A 190 -10.71 -16.93 28.37
CA LYS A 190 -10.71 -17.76 27.14
C LYS A 190 -10.11 -19.16 27.35
N ARG A 191 -9.19 -19.33 28.31
CA ARG A 191 -8.61 -20.66 28.67
C ARG A 191 -9.52 -21.49 29.54
N LEU A 192 -10.43 -20.88 30.29
CA LEU A 192 -11.34 -21.58 31.20
C LEU A 192 -12.65 -22.04 30.51
N ILE A 193 -12.92 -21.57 29.32
CA ILE A 193 -14.14 -21.89 28.54
C ILE A 193 -13.86 -23.00 27.49
N HIS A 194 -12.62 -23.48 27.39
CA HIS A 194 -12.19 -24.60 26.54
C HIS A 194 -11.66 -25.71 27.43
#